data_cb21b3cf90187dd9667b2b3f2fa14267
#
_entry.id   cb21b3cf90187dd9667b2b3f2fa14267
#
_cell.length_a   1.000
_cell.length_b   1.000
_cell.length_c   1.000
_cell.angle_alpha   90.00
_cell.angle_beta   90.00
_cell.angle_gamma   90.00
#
_symmetry.space_group_name_H-M   'P 1'
#
loop_
_entity.id
_entity.type
_entity.pdbx_description
1 polymer ?
#
loop_
_entity_poly.entity_id
_entity_poly.type
_entity_poly.pdbx_seq_one_letter_code
_entity_poly.pdbx_strand_id
1 'polypeptide(L)'
;MELYKLTALDTIKLLKSEEISPLDCLKSLQNRITEVDQHINALPTLCFDRAEKKAKKIMRKTIDKRGELYGLPIVVKDLIDVSGVKCTSGSLI
;
A
#
# COMPACT_ATOMS: atom_id res chain seq x y z
N MET A 1 6.76 -7.68 -14.43
CA MET A 1 6.10 -6.34 -14.51
C MET A 1 6.44 -5.54 -13.26
N GLU A 2 6.90 -4.32 -13.44
CA GLU A 2 7.19 -3.45 -12.30
C GLU A 2 5.94 -2.66 -11.92
N LEU A 3 5.16 -3.23 -10.99
CA LEU A 3 3.84 -2.67 -10.63
C LEU A 3 3.91 -1.25 -10.08
N TYR A 4 5.00 -0.91 -9.38
CA TYR A 4 5.14 0.44 -8.82
C TYR A 4 5.23 1.55 -9.88
N LYS A 5 5.47 1.21 -11.15
CA LYS A 5 5.51 2.17 -12.25
C LYS A 5 4.15 2.43 -12.89
N LEU A 6 3.13 1.64 -12.54
CA LEU A 6 1.80 1.80 -13.09
C LEU A 6 1.07 2.98 -12.45
N THR A 7 0.15 3.58 -13.21
CA THR A 7 -0.77 4.56 -12.64
C THR A 7 -1.76 3.87 -11.71
N ALA A 8 -2.41 4.64 -10.85
CA ALA A 8 -3.45 4.08 -9.97
C ALA A 8 -4.58 3.45 -10.79
N LEU A 9 -4.99 4.09 -11.90
CA LEU A 9 -6.05 3.55 -12.75
C LEU A 9 -5.67 2.23 -13.39
N ASP A 10 -4.44 2.12 -13.90
CA ASP A 10 -3.97 0.88 -14.52
C ASP A 10 -3.86 -0.24 -13.46
N THR A 11 -3.38 0.09 -12.26
CA THR A 11 -3.30 -0.85 -11.16
C THR A 11 -4.69 -1.36 -10.77
N ILE A 12 -5.67 -0.46 -10.67
CA ILE A 12 -7.06 -0.82 -10.35
C ILE A 12 -7.65 -1.76 -11.39
N LYS A 13 -7.39 -1.50 -12.68
CA LYS A 13 -7.86 -2.38 -13.76
C LYS A 13 -7.32 -3.79 -13.61
N LEU A 14 -6.03 -3.93 -13.30
CA LEU A 14 -5.42 -5.25 -13.11
C LEU A 14 -5.94 -5.95 -11.86
N LEU A 15 -6.21 -5.19 -10.79
CA LEU A 15 -6.81 -5.75 -9.58
C LEU A 15 -8.25 -6.23 -9.83
N LYS A 16 -9.04 -5.48 -10.59
CA LYS A 16 -10.41 -5.87 -10.94
C LYS A 16 -10.47 -7.11 -11.82
N SER A 17 -9.52 -7.25 -12.74
CA SER A 17 -9.42 -8.44 -13.61
C SER A 17 -8.77 -9.63 -12.93
N GLU A 18 -8.29 -9.45 -11.70
CA GLU A 18 -7.57 -10.47 -10.94
C GLU A 18 -6.26 -10.93 -11.58
N GLU A 19 -5.71 -10.15 -12.50
CA GLU A 19 -4.38 -10.42 -13.05
C GLU A 19 -3.28 -10.21 -12.02
N ILE A 20 -3.53 -9.30 -11.03
CA ILE A 20 -2.67 -9.09 -9.88
C ILE A 20 -3.52 -9.07 -8.61
N SER A 21 -2.89 -9.39 -7.48
CA SER A 21 -3.55 -9.36 -6.17
C SER A 21 -3.10 -8.17 -5.34
N PRO A 22 -3.86 -7.81 -4.27
CA PRO A 22 -3.38 -6.81 -3.31
C PRO A 22 -2.02 -7.14 -2.72
N LEU A 23 -1.70 -8.41 -2.49
CA LEU A 23 -0.39 -8.82 -2.00
C LEU A 23 0.70 -8.56 -3.04
N ASP A 24 0.41 -8.77 -4.33
CA ASP A 24 1.38 -8.47 -5.39
C ASP A 24 1.74 -6.98 -5.40
N CYS A 25 0.74 -6.12 -5.27
CA CYS A 25 0.94 -4.68 -5.20
C CYS A 25 1.78 -4.30 -3.98
N LEU A 26 1.46 -4.86 -2.82
CA LEU A 26 2.15 -4.57 -1.58
C LEU A 26 3.62 -5.01 -1.63
N LYS A 27 3.88 -6.20 -2.17
CA LYS A 27 5.25 -6.72 -2.31
C LYS A 27 6.08 -5.88 -3.27
N SER A 28 5.50 -5.47 -4.38
CA SER A 28 6.19 -4.59 -5.34
C SER A 28 6.57 -3.27 -4.69
N LEU A 29 5.66 -2.67 -3.94
CA LEU A 29 5.90 -1.43 -3.21
C LEU A 29 6.97 -1.61 -2.13
N GLN A 30 6.89 -2.69 -1.34
CA GLN A 30 7.85 -2.99 -0.29
C GLN A 30 9.26 -3.14 -0.86
N ASN A 31 9.41 -3.85 -1.96
CA ASN A 31 10.70 -4.03 -2.60
C ASN A 31 11.28 -2.70 -3.07
N ARG A 32 10.43 -1.84 -3.67
CA ARG A 32 10.88 -0.54 -4.15
C ARG A 32 11.27 0.39 -3.00
N ILE A 33 10.51 0.40 -1.92
CA ILE A 33 10.82 1.21 -0.73
C ILE A 33 12.14 0.77 -0.12
N THR A 34 12.35 -0.53 0.04
CA THR A 34 13.62 -1.07 0.56
C THR A 34 14.80 -0.62 -0.31
N GLU A 35 14.58 -0.54 -1.62
CA GLU A 35 15.61 -0.18 -2.58
C GLU A 35 15.98 1.32 -2.53
N VAL A 36 15.01 2.21 -2.39
CA VAL A 36 15.23 3.64 -2.63
C VAL A 36 14.95 4.57 -1.44
N ASP A 37 14.06 4.20 -0.51
CA ASP A 37 13.63 5.15 0.53
C ASP A 37 14.72 5.51 1.52
N GLN A 38 15.71 4.66 1.71
CA GLN A 38 16.87 4.96 2.55
C GLN A 38 17.61 6.21 2.10
N HIS A 39 17.50 6.57 0.82
CA HIS A 39 18.12 7.76 0.24
C HIS A 39 17.20 8.99 0.32
N ILE A 40 15.90 8.79 0.45
CA ILE A 40 14.88 9.84 0.37
C ILE A 40 14.22 10.11 1.73
N ASN A 41 14.03 9.05 2.53
CA ASN A 41 13.36 9.10 3.84
C ASN A 41 11.94 9.70 3.75
N ALA A 42 11.22 9.38 2.68
CA ALA A 42 9.85 9.86 2.48
C ALA A 42 8.85 9.14 3.38
N LEU A 43 9.17 7.92 3.81
CA LEU A 43 8.28 7.07 4.60
C LEU A 43 8.95 6.66 5.92
N PRO A 44 9.01 7.57 6.92
CA PRO A 44 9.70 7.29 8.18
C PRO A 44 9.02 6.22 9.04
N THR A 45 7.72 6.01 8.87
CA THR A 45 6.98 4.97 9.60
C THR A 45 6.42 3.96 8.60
N LEU A 46 6.89 2.72 8.69
CA LEU A 46 6.44 1.64 7.82
C LEU A 46 5.50 0.72 8.60
N CYS A 47 4.42 0.28 7.95
CA CYS A 47 3.44 -0.61 8.56
C CYS A 47 3.10 -1.80 7.66
N PHE A 48 4.13 -2.41 7.05
CA PHE A 48 3.96 -3.52 6.12
C PHE A 48 3.28 -4.74 6.73
N ASP A 49 3.59 -5.08 7.99
CA ASP A 49 2.95 -6.22 8.65
C ASP A 49 1.44 -6.03 8.75
N ARG A 50 1.01 -4.81 9.13
CA ARG A 50 -0.40 -4.46 9.21
C ARG A 50 -1.04 -4.45 7.82
N ALA A 51 -0.34 -3.89 6.83
CA ALA A 51 -0.82 -3.82 5.45
C ALA A 51 -0.97 -5.22 4.86
N GLU A 52 -0.03 -6.13 5.13
CA GLU A 52 -0.10 -7.51 4.65
C GLU A 52 -1.31 -8.24 5.22
N LYS A 53 -1.56 -8.10 6.52
CA LYS A 53 -2.74 -8.70 7.16
C LYS A 53 -4.02 -8.14 6.55
N LYS A 54 -4.07 -6.85 6.30
CA LYS A 54 -5.23 -6.21 5.68
C LYS A 54 -5.43 -6.68 4.25
N ALA A 55 -4.36 -6.80 3.48
CA ALA A 55 -4.41 -7.30 2.11
C ALA A 55 -4.99 -8.71 2.06
N LYS A 56 -4.50 -9.60 2.92
CA LYS A 56 -5.02 -10.97 3.01
C LYS A 56 -6.50 -11.01 3.38
N LYS A 57 -6.91 -10.12 4.28
CA LYS A 57 -8.31 -10.04 4.72
C LYS A 57 -9.23 -9.60 3.59
N ILE A 58 -8.86 -8.55 2.85
CA ILE A 58 -9.72 -8.05 1.77
C ILE A 58 -9.77 -8.98 0.56
N MET A 59 -8.74 -9.81 0.34
CA MET A 59 -8.74 -10.80 -0.72
C MET A 59 -9.81 -11.87 -0.54
N ARG A 60 -10.32 -12.04 0.69
CA ARG A 60 -11.41 -12.98 0.98
C ARG A 60 -12.78 -12.46 0.56
N LYS A 61 -12.89 -11.16 0.27
CA LYS A 61 -14.15 -10.58 -0.17
C LYS A 61 -14.51 -11.05 -1.56
N THR A 62 -15.81 -11.33 -1.78
CA THR A 62 -16.32 -11.63 -3.11
C THR A 62 -16.25 -10.37 -3.99
N ILE A 63 -16.18 -10.57 -5.31
CA ILE A 63 -15.97 -9.46 -6.27
C ILE A 63 -17.01 -8.34 -6.11
N ASP A 64 -18.28 -8.70 -5.87
CA ASP A 64 -19.37 -7.75 -5.71
C ASP A 64 -19.28 -6.89 -4.43
N LYS A 65 -18.46 -7.31 -3.46
CA LYS A 65 -18.27 -6.59 -2.19
C LYS A 65 -16.98 -5.79 -2.13
N ARG A 66 -16.19 -5.78 -3.20
CA ARG A 66 -14.95 -5.03 -3.29
C ARG A 66 -15.21 -3.59 -3.71
N GLY A 67 -14.57 -2.63 -3.01
CA GLY A 67 -14.71 -1.22 -3.35
C GLY A 67 -13.93 -0.83 -4.61
N GLU A 68 -14.11 0.41 -5.05
CA GLU A 68 -13.45 0.94 -6.25
C GLU A 68 -11.93 0.95 -6.15
N LEU A 69 -11.38 1.13 -4.94
CA LEU A 69 -9.94 1.18 -4.69
C LEU A 69 -9.41 -0.14 -4.12
N TYR A 70 -10.14 -1.23 -4.30
CA TYR A 70 -9.76 -2.53 -3.77
C TYR A 70 -8.31 -2.88 -4.09
N GLY A 71 -7.55 -3.15 -3.03
CA GLY A 71 -6.17 -3.63 -3.15
C GLY A 71 -5.12 -2.58 -3.51
N LEU A 72 -5.52 -1.33 -3.77
CA LEU A 72 -4.59 -0.27 -4.10
C LEU A 72 -3.84 0.18 -2.84
N PRO A 73 -2.49 0.07 -2.80
CA PRO A 73 -1.73 0.59 -1.66
C PRO A 73 -1.76 2.12 -1.62
N ILE A 74 -1.84 2.67 -0.42
CA ILE A 74 -1.79 4.13 -0.22
C ILE A 74 -0.76 4.48 0.85
N VAL A 75 -0.29 5.71 0.80
CA VAL A 75 0.53 6.30 1.86
C VAL A 75 -0.24 7.44 2.50
N VAL A 76 -0.05 7.62 3.80
CA VAL A 76 -0.75 8.65 4.56
C VAL A 76 0.27 9.65 5.08
N LYS A 77 -0.01 10.93 4.91
CA LYS A 77 0.86 12.00 5.37
C LYS A 77 1.00 11.96 6.91
N ASP A 78 2.20 12.22 7.41
CA ASP A 78 2.52 12.15 8.85
C ASP A 78 1.82 13.21 9.72
N LEU A 79 1.00 14.07 9.12
CA LEU A 79 0.14 15.01 9.84
C LEU A 79 -1.24 14.43 10.14
N ILE A 80 -1.57 13.28 9.55
CA ILE A 80 -2.88 12.64 9.67
C ILE A 80 -2.75 11.44 10.59
N ASP A 81 -3.59 11.40 11.64
CA ASP A 81 -3.60 10.28 12.58
C ASP A 81 -4.23 9.04 11.95
N VAL A 82 -3.54 7.91 12.10
CA VAL A 82 -4.04 6.61 11.70
C VAL A 82 -4.04 5.73 12.95
N SER A 83 -5.16 5.10 13.25
CA SER A 83 -5.28 4.25 14.43
C SER A 83 -4.19 3.18 14.48
N GLY A 84 -3.45 3.13 15.58
CA GLY A 84 -2.39 2.14 15.79
C GLY A 84 -1.08 2.43 15.06
N VAL A 85 -0.95 3.58 14.42
CA VAL A 85 0.27 3.96 13.71
C VAL A 85 0.82 5.26 14.28
N LYS A 86 2.14 5.30 14.46
CA LYS A 86 2.86 6.45 14.97
C LYS A 86 2.68 7.67 14.06
N CYS A 87 2.36 8.82 14.67
CA CYS A 87 2.26 10.11 13.97
C CYS A 87 3.24 11.08 14.62
N THR A 88 4.23 11.57 13.88
CA THR A 88 5.30 12.43 14.40
C THR A 88 5.24 13.86 13.88
N SER A 89 4.40 14.15 12.89
CA SER A 89 4.33 15.46 12.22
C SER A 89 5.69 15.93 11.71
N GLY A 90 6.56 14.97 11.35
CA GLY A 90 7.91 15.26 10.86
C GLY A 90 8.90 15.68 11.96
N SER A 91 8.52 15.56 13.23
CA SER A 91 9.36 15.97 14.37
C SER A 91 10.06 14.79 15.03
N LEU A 92 11.29 15.02 15.53
CA LEU A 92 12.03 14.04 16.32
C LEU A 92 11.72 14.14 17.82
N ILE A 93 10.95 15.14 18.24
CA ILE A 93 10.61 15.38 19.64
C ILE A 93 9.41 14.54 20.08
#